data_cde4dd1dfe80ac6924b9a2aad2e0e8ee
#
_entry.id   cde4dd1dfe80ac6924b9a2aad2e0e8ee
#
_cell.length_a   1.000
_cell.length_b   1.000
_cell.length_c   1.000
_cell.angle_alpha   90.00
_cell.angle_beta   90.00
_cell.angle_gamma   90.00
#
_symmetry.space_group_name_H-M   'P 1'
#
loop_
_entity.id
_entity.type
_entity.pdbx_description
1 polymer ?
#
loop_
_entity_poly.entity_id
_entity_poly.type
_entity_poly.pdbx_seq_one_letter_code
_entity_poly.pdbx_strand_id
1 'polypeptide(L)'
;YPIDVQALEDKDIAIKLDKFQTKATPITDDELYAISYDKTARVKEGHANSINDAKFTKAAHALCANKNTETTPVLKTTGEKDPATNRLRLTVNDLVEMKRALDNLRVPSDGRRLVLCPDHVNDLLLTSQAFREQYNIDRNSGKVGNLYGFEIYEYGNNPLYTTAGVKKEIGRAHV
;
A
#
# COMPACT_ATOMS: atom_id res chain seq x y z
N TYR A 1 -11.91 23.90 43.59
CA TYR A 1 -11.86 24.09 42.14
C TYR A 1 -12.87 23.15 41.51
N PRO A 2 -13.94 23.63 40.87
CA PRO A 2 -14.79 22.77 40.09
C PRO A 2 -14.01 22.24 38.89
N ILE A 3 -13.97 20.94 38.74
CA ILE A 3 -13.42 20.29 37.55
C ILE A 3 -14.55 20.28 36.50
N ASP A 4 -14.31 20.90 35.36
CA ASP A 4 -15.26 20.87 34.23
C ASP A 4 -15.41 19.43 33.76
N VAL A 5 -16.65 18.94 33.77
CA VAL A 5 -17.00 17.62 33.28
C VAL A 5 -17.39 17.75 31.81
N GLN A 6 -16.55 17.23 30.94
CA GLN A 6 -16.86 17.13 29.51
C GLN A 6 -17.76 15.92 29.26
N ALA A 7 -18.92 16.15 28.68
CA ALA A 7 -19.78 15.04 28.24
C ALA A 7 -19.13 14.29 27.07
N LEU A 8 -19.05 12.95 27.16
CA LEU A 8 -18.64 12.10 26.05
C LEU A 8 -19.83 11.94 25.12
N GLU A 9 -19.70 12.43 23.90
CA GLU A 9 -20.69 12.19 22.83
C GLU A 9 -20.31 10.93 22.06
N ASP A 10 -21.02 9.84 22.28
CA ASP A 10 -20.91 8.63 21.49
C ASP A 10 -21.76 8.75 20.22
N LYS A 11 -21.17 8.40 19.08
CA LYS A 11 -21.87 8.36 17.79
C LYS A 11 -21.77 6.98 17.18
N ASP A 12 -22.91 6.45 16.76
CA ASP A 12 -22.94 5.21 16.01
C ASP A 12 -22.38 5.42 14.59
N ILE A 13 -21.44 4.57 14.18
CA ILE A 13 -20.88 4.56 12.85
C ILE A 13 -21.33 3.29 12.13
N ALA A 14 -22.10 3.45 11.06
CA ALA A 14 -22.50 2.33 10.21
C ALA A 14 -21.33 1.89 9.31
N ILE A 15 -20.82 0.68 9.52
CA ILE A 15 -19.78 0.08 8.70
C ILE A 15 -20.44 -0.82 7.65
N LYS A 16 -20.23 -0.49 6.36
CA LYS A 16 -20.65 -1.35 5.25
C LYS A 16 -19.63 -2.44 5.04
N LEU A 17 -20.08 -3.69 5.04
CA LEU A 17 -19.24 -4.83 4.70
C LEU A 17 -19.15 -4.99 3.18
N ASP A 18 -17.94 -5.23 2.70
CA ASP A 18 -17.69 -5.53 1.29
C ASP A 18 -17.78 -7.03 1.04
N LYS A 19 -18.37 -7.39 -0.10
CA LYS A 19 -18.42 -8.77 -0.58
C LYS A 19 -17.41 -8.95 -1.71
N PHE A 20 -16.49 -9.88 -1.53
CA PHE A 20 -15.54 -10.31 -2.55
C PHE A 20 -15.96 -11.68 -3.09
N GLN A 21 -16.12 -11.79 -4.39
CA GLN A 21 -16.42 -13.07 -5.06
C GLN A 21 -15.74 -13.12 -6.42
N THR A 22 -15.34 -14.30 -6.83
CA THR A 22 -14.83 -14.59 -8.17
C THR A 22 -15.97 -15.06 -9.08
N LYS A 23 -15.74 -15.04 -10.39
CA LYS A 23 -16.62 -15.71 -11.36
C LYS A 23 -16.54 -17.23 -11.18
N ALA A 24 -17.62 -17.92 -11.43
CA ALA A 24 -17.63 -19.38 -11.45
C ALA A 24 -16.76 -19.90 -12.61
N THR A 25 -15.92 -20.87 -12.34
CA THR A 25 -15.12 -21.58 -13.34
C THR A 25 -15.67 -23.00 -13.48
N PRO A 26 -16.26 -23.39 -14.62
CA PRO A 26 -16.70 -24.75 -14.85
C PRO A 26 -15.49 -25.68 -14.99
N ILE A 27 -15.59 -26.86 -14.42
CA ILE A 27 -14.63 -27.95 -14.60
C ILE A 27 -15.44 -29.14 -15.07
N THR A 28 -15.10 -29.71 -16.25
CA THR A 28 -15.78 -30.86 -16.82
C THR A 28 -15.19 -32.17 -16.28
N ASP A 29 -15.99 -33.25 -16.27
CA ASP A 29 -15.52 -34.56 -15.82
C ASP A 29 -14.36 -35.08 -16.68
N ASP A 30 -14.41 -34.85 -17.98
CA ASP A 30 -13.31 -35.20 -18.89
C ASP A 30 -12.00 -34.53 -18.52
N GLU A 31 -12.06 -33.26 -18.07
CA GLU A 31 -10.88 -32.53 -17.60
C GLU A 31 -10.34 -33.05 -16.26
N LEU A 32 -11.21 -33.58 -15.40
CA LEU A 32 -10.77 -34.18 -14.12
C LEU A 32 -10.01 -35.50 -14.32
N TYR A 33 -10.41 -36.31 -15.32
CA TYR A 33 -9.82 -37.63 -15.57
C TYR A 33 -8.66 -37.57 -16.58
N ALA A 34 -8.63 -36.61 -17.48
CA ALA A 34 -7.62 -36.56 -18.54
C ALA A 34 -6.32 -35.83 -18.13
N ILE A 35 -6.29 -35.19 -16.97
CA ILE A 35 -5.17 -34.32 -16.55
C ILE A 35 -4.44 -34.96 -15.38
N SER A 36 -3.11 -34.93 -15.42
CA SER A 36 -2.20 -35.55 -14.41
C SER A 36 -2.08 -34.73 -13.10
N TYR A 37 -2.82 -33.62 -12.93
CA TYR A 37 -2.78 -32.78 -11.75
C TYR A 37 -4.19 -32.44 -11.24
N ASP A 38 -4.31 -32.11 -9.95
CA ASP A 38 -5.59 -31.69 -9.37
C ASP A 38 -6.00 -30.30 -9.85
N LYS A 39 -6.79 -30.26 -10.91
CA LYS A 39 -7.34 -29.03 -11.50
C LYS A 39 -8.25 -28.28 -10.53
N THR A 40 -9.00 -29.00 -9.71
CA THR A 40 -9.92 -28.41 -8.73
C THR A 40 -9.16 -27.63 -7.66
N ALA A 41 -8.08 -28.19 -7.12
CA ALA A 41 -7.23 -27.51 -6.16
C ALA A 41 -6.59 -26.26 -6.76
N ARG A 42 -6.10 -26.33 -8.00
CA ARG A 42 -5.50 -25.18 -8.70
C ARG A 42 -6.49 -24.07 -8.97
N VAL A 43 -7.72 -24.40 -9.37
CA VAL A 43 -8.79 -23.41 -9.57
C VAL A 43 -9.16 -22.73 -8.24
N LYS A 44 -9.29 -23.49 -7.15
CA LYS A 44 -9.55 -22.94 -5.82
C LYS A 44 -8.44 -22.01 -5.36
N GLU A 45 -7.19 -22.40 -5.57
CA GLU A 45 -6.02 -21.56 -5.26
C GLU A 45 -6.03 -20.26 -6.06
N GLY A 46 -6.31 -20.33 -7.38
CA GLY A 46 -6.44 -19.16 -8.24
C GLY A 46 -7.54 -18.19 -7.77
N HIS A 47 -8.69 -18.72 -7.37
CA HIS A 47 -9.78 -17.91 -6.81
C HIS A 47 -9.38 -17.27 -5.47
N ALA A 48 -8.74 -18.01 -4.57
CA ALA A 48 -8.27 -17.50 -3.29
C ALA A 48 -7.25 -16.37 -3.47
N ASN A 49 -6.28 -16.55 -4.38
CA ASN A 49 -5.28 -15.53 -4.70
C ASN A 49 -5.91 -14.26 -5.28
N SER A 50 -6.87 -14.39 -6.20
CA SER A 50 -7.59 -13.24 -6.77
C SER A 50 -8.39 -12.45 -5.73
N ILE A 51 -9.06 -13.14 -4.80
CA ILE A 51 -9.80 -12.50 -3.70
C ILE A 51 -8.82 -11.78 -2.75
N ASN A 52 -7.70 -12.42 -2.42
CA ASN A 52 -6.70 -11.82 -1.54
C ASN A 52 -6.06 -10.57 -2.16
N ASP A 53 -5.71 -10.62 -3.44
CA ASP A 53 -5.17 -9.46 -4.15
C ASP A 53 -6.16 -8.28 -4.16
N ALA A 54 -7.43 -8.54 -4.48
CA ALA A 54 -8.48 -7.53 -4.45
C ALA A 54 -8.68 -6.93 -3.05
N LYS A 55 -8.63 -7.76 -1.99
CA LYS A 55 -8.71 -7.31 -0.59
C LYS A 55 -7.54 -6.42 -0.22
N PHE A 56 -6.32 -6.82 -0.53
CA PHE A 56 -5.12 -6.05 -0.19
C PHE A 56 -5.06 -4.73 -0.96
N THR A 57 -5.39 -4.73 -2.25
CA THR A 57 -5.49 -3.50 -3.06
C THR A 57 -6.51 -2.53 -2.46
N LYS A 58 -7.67 -3.02 -2.06
CA LYS A 58 -8.70 -2.18 -1.44
C LYS A 58 -8.28 -1.67 -0.07
N ALA A 59 -7.62 -2.50 0.75
CA ALA A 59 -7.09 -2.09 2.04
C ALA A 59 -6.01 -1.01 1.90
N ALA A 60 -5.05 -1.18 1.01
CA ALA A 60 -4.02 -0.18 0.72
C ALA A 60 -4.65 1.14 0.26
N HIS A 61 -5.66 1.07 -0.62
CA HIS A 61 -6.39 2.26 -1.07
C HIS A 61 -7.18 2.94 0.06
N ALA A 62 -7.79 2.19 0.96
CA ALA A 62 -8.55 2.74 2.08
C ALA A 62 -7.65 3.43 3.12
N LEU A 63 -6.45 2.90 3.37
CA LEU A 63 -5.49 3.46 4.32
C LEU A 63 -4.80 4.74 3.83
N CYS A 64 -4.76 4.96 2.53
CA CYS A 64 -4.12 6.15 1.95
C CYS A 64 -5.02 7.38 1.98
N ALA A 65 -4.43 8.56 2.14
CA ALA A 65 -5.13 9.85 2.15
C ALA A 65 -5.97 10.05 0.88
N ASN A 66 -7.19 10.59 0.99
CA ASN A 66 -8.03 10.89 -0.17
C ASN A 66 -7.54 12.12 -0.94
N LYS A 67 -7.02 13.11 -0.24
CA LYS A 67 -6.50 14.36 -0.79
C LYS A 67 -5.44 14.94 0.13
N ASN A 68 -4.67 15.87 -0.40
CA ASN A 68 -3.72 16.63 0.39
C ASN A 68 -4.45 17.57 1.36
N THR A 69 -4.21 17.39 2.66
CA THR A 69 -4.72 18.24 3.75
C THR A 69 -3.61 18.50 4.76
N GLU A 70 -3.83 19.44 5.68
CA GLU A 70 -2.87 19.70 6.76
C GLU A 70 -2.63 18.48 7.65
N THR A 71 -3.67 17.67 7.87
CA THR A 71 -3.58 16.45 8.70
C THR A 71 -3.18 15.19 7.94
N THR A 72 -3.35 15.17 6.63
CA THR A 72 -2.99 14.06 5.75
C THR A 72 -2.21 14.58 4.53
N PRO A 73 -0.94 14.95 4.71
CA PRO A 73 -0.15 15.53 3.63
C PRO A 73 0.16 14.51 2.53
N VAL A 74 -0.02 14.93 1.28
CA VAL A 74 0.41 14.19 0.10
C VAL A 74 1.64 14.88 -0.47
N LEU A 75 2.81 14.29 -0.26
CA LEU A 75 4.09 14.83 -0.72
C LEU A 75 4.37 14.36 -2.15
N LYS A 76 5.06 15.20 -2.91
CA LYS A 76 5.54 14.88 -4.25
C LYS A 76 7.02 14.56 -4.20
N THR A 77 7.44 13.60 -5.00
CA THR A 77 8.86 13.29 -5.20
C THR A 77 9.56 14.43 -5.92
N THR A 78 10.81 14.71 -5.55
CA THR A 78 11.60 15.87 -6.03
C THR A 78 12.84 15.50 -6.84
N GLY A 79 13.07 14.20 -7.07
CA GLY A 79 14.23 13.72 -7.80
C GLY A 79 14.20 14.03 -9.30
N GLU A 80 15.23 13.62 -10.00
CA GLU A 80 15.34 13.75 -11.44
C GLU A 80 14.24 12.97 -12.16
N LYS A 81 13.86 13.43 -13.35
CA LYS A 81 12.92 12.71 -14.18
C LYS A 81 13.49 11.40 -14.69
N ASP A 82 12.76 10.34 -14.53
CA ASP A 82 13.06 9.08 -15.20
C ASP A 82 12.82 9.24 -16.71
N PRO A 83 13.84 8.98 -17.56
CA PRO A 83 13.72 9.17 -19.00
C PRO A 83 12.68 8.25 -19.67
N ALA A 84 12.38 7.09 -19.08
CA ALA A 84 11.43 6.13 -19.65
C ALA A 84 9.98 6.47 -19.30
N THR A 85 9.73 6.92 -18.06
CA THR A 85 8.35 7.10 -17.53
C THR A 85 7.96 8.56 -17.30
N ASN A 86 8.90 9.51 -17.43
CA ASN A 86 8.76 10.94 -17.11
C ASN A 86 8.32 11.20 -15.65
N ARG A 87 8.34 10.19 -14.80
CA ARG A 87 8.05 10.35 -13.38
C ARG A 87 9.26 10.95 -12.65
N LEU A 88 9.00 11.72 -11.60
CA LEU A 88 10.06 12.18 -10.69
C LEU A 88 10.46 11.03 -9.77
N ARG A 89 11.76 10.78 -9.64
CA ARG A 89 12.32 9.73 -8.78
C ARG A 89 12.18 10.12 -7.31
N LEU A 90 12.01 9.11 -6.47
CA LEU A 90 12.03 9.27 -5.02
C LEU A 90 13.47 9.50 -4.54
N THR A 91 13.66 10.51 -3.70
CA THR A 91 14.96 10.82 -3.10
C THR A 91 14.94 10.58 -1.59
N VAL A 92 16.13 10.47 -1.02
CA VAL A 92 16.30 10.41 0.44
C VAL A 92 15.73 11.67 1.12
N ASN A 93 15.86 12.83 0.48
CA ASN A 93 15.31 14.08 1.02
C ASN A 93 13.79 14.05 1.12
N ASP A 94 13.10 13.41 0.18
CA ASP A 94 11.64 13.26 0.22
C ASP A 94 11.20 12.43 1.44
N LEU A 95 11.98 11.41 1.82
CA LEU A 95 11.74 10.63 3.04
C LEU A 95 11.95 11.47 4.30
N VAL A 96 12.97 12.32 4.32
CA VAL A 96 13.22 13.24 5.43
C VAL A 96 12.08 14.27 5.57
N GLU A 97 11.58 14.80 4.47
CA GLU A 97 10.42 15.70 4.47
C GLU A 97 9.13 14.98 4.93
N MET A 98 8.94 13.71 4.55
CA MET A 98 7.84 12.91 5.05
C MET A 98 7.94 12.70 6.56
N LYS A 99 9.14 12.38 7.05
CA LYS A 99 9.41 12.28 8.49
C LYS A 99 9.05 13.58 9.19
N ARG A 100 9.55 14.72 8.68
CA ARG A 100 9.27 16.05 9.21
C ARG A 100 7.77 16.36 9.27
N ALA A 101 7.03 16.03 8.20
CA ALA A 101 5.58 16.22 8.17
C ALA A 101 4.87 15.44 9.28
N LEU A 102 5.26 14.19 9.51
CA LEU A 102 4.68 13.37 10.59
C LEU A 102 5.09 13.87 11.98
N ASP A 103 6.32 14.34 12.15
CA ASP A 103 6.80 14.91 13.41
C ASP A 103 6.04 16.20 13.76
N ASN A 104 5.78 17.06 12.77
CA ASN A 104 4.97 18.27 12.94
C ASN A 104 3.52 17.95 13.34
N LEU A 105 2.97 16.84 12.86
CA LEU A 105 1.66 16.33 13.24
C LEU A 105 1.66 15.57 14.58
N ARG A 106 2.82 15.52 15.27
CA ARG A 106 3.01 14.81 16.54
C ARG A 106 2.64 13.33 16.48
N VAL A 107 2.79 12.69 15.31
CA VAL A 107 2.63 11.25 15.16
C VAL A 107 3.80 10.56 15.88
N PRO A 108 3.58 9.56 16.74
CA PRO A 108 4.66 8.82 17.41
C PRO A 108 5.66 8.28 16.40
N SER A 109 6.95 8.28 16.75
CA SER A 109 8.02 7.77 15.89
C SER A 109 8.11 6.25 15.87
N ASP A 110 7.56 5.60 16.89
CA ASP A 110 7.55 4.14 17.00
C ASP A 110 6.51 3.51 16.08
N GLY A 111 6.91 2.40 15.44
CA GLY A 111 6.02 1.63 14.57
C GLY A 111 5.61 2.31 13.26
N ARG A 112 6.30 3.37 12.83
CA ARG A 112 6.02 4.00 11.52
C ARG A 112 6.35 3.04 10.39
N ARG A 113 5.37 2.77 9.55
CA ARG A 113 5.50 1.90 8.39
C ARG A 113 5.31 2.69 7.10
N LEU A 114 6.19 2.43 6.14
CA LEU A 114 6.15 3.05 4.82
C LEU A 114 6.03 1.96 3.75
N VAL A 115 4.96 1.99 2.99
CA VAL A 115 4.72 1.06 1.89
C VAL A 115 5.03 1.76 0.58
N LEU A 116 6.08 1.33 -0.08
CA LEU A 116 6.56 1.91 -1.34
C LEU A 116 6.15 1.03 -2.54
N CYS A 117 5.99 1.65 -3.70
CA CYS A 117 5.91 0.89 -4.94
C CYS A 117 7.31 0.42 -5.38
N PRO A 118 7.41 -0.62 -6.22
CA PRO A 118 8.71 -1.15 -6.69
C PRO A 118 9.62 -0.08 -7.31
N ASP A 119 9.04 0.86 -8.05
CA ASP A 119 9.80 1.96 -8.65
C ASP A 119 10.48 2.85 -7.61
N HIS A 120 9.79 3.17 -6.50
CA HIS A 120 10.37 3.98 -5.44
C HIS A 120 11.44 3.20 -4.65
N VAL A 121 11.26 1.91 -4.45
CA VAL A 121 12.29 1.04 -3.85
C VAL A 121 13.54 1.03 -4.73
N ASN A 122 13.39 0.87 -6.05
CA ASN A 122 14.49 0.92 -7.00
C ASN A 122 15.20 2.29 -7.02
N ASP A 123 14.45 3.40 -6.92
CA ASP A 123 15.05 4.73 -6.82
C ASP A 123 15.94 4.86 -5.58
N LEU A 124 15.50 4.35 -4.43
CA LEU A 124 16.30 4.35 -3.21
C LEU A 124 17.52 3.44 -3.32
N LEU A 125 17.41 2.29 -3.96
CA LEU A 125 18.53 1.40 -4.21
C LEU A 125 19.59 2.04 -5.14
N LEU A 126 19.18 2.89 -6.07
CA LEU A 126 20.10 3.61 -6.96
C LEU A 126 20.77 4.79 -6.27
N THR A 127 20.07 5.50 -5.39
CA THR A 127 20.51 6.79 -4.84
C THR A 127 21.06 6.71 -3.42
N SER A 128 20.67 5.72 -2.60
CA SER A 128 21.04 5.62 -1.20
C SER A 128 21.93 4.41 -0.92
N GLN A 129 23.20 4.65 -0.58
CA GLN A 129 24.11 3.57 -0.15
C GLN A 129 23.62 2.93 1.17
N ALA A 130 23.17 3.73 2.13
CA ALA A 130 22.67 3.23 3.40
C ALA A 130 21.45 2.30 3.24
N PHE A 131 20.59 2.58 2.25
CA PHE A 131 19.47 1.70 1.95
C PHE A 131 19.93 0.40 1.28
N ARG A 132 20.89 0.47 0.36
CA ARG A 132 21.47 -0.73 -0.27
C ARG A 132 22.11 -1.69 0.72
N GLU A 133 22.81 -1.17 1.72
CA GLU A 133 23.48 -1.98 2.74
C GLU A 133 22.46 -2.69 3.66
N GLN A 134 21.30 -2.11 3.86
CA GLN A 134 20.24 -2.66 4.70
C GLN A 134 19.17 -3.42 3.92
N TYR A 135 19.22 -3.36 2.59
CA TYR A 135 18.21 -4.01 1.75
C TYR A 135 18.32 -5.52 1.86
N ASN A 136 17.40 -6.08 2.59
CA ASN A 136 17.23 -7.53 2.73
C ASN A 136 15.75 -7.82 2.93
N ILE A 137 15.19 -8.62 2.03
CA ILE A 137 13.78 -8.99 2.12
C ILE A 137 13.61 -10.03 3.21
N ASP A 138 13.02 -9.63 4.33
CA ASP A 138 12.55 -10.57 5.34
C ASP A 138 11.29 -11.28 4.82
N ARG A 139 11.45 -12.56 4.49
CA ARG A 139 10.39 -13.40 3.92
C ARG A 139 9.19 -13.60 4.85
N ASN A 140 9.37 -13.42 6.15
CA ASN A 140 8.30 -13.60 7.13
C ASN A 140 7.45 -12.35 7.27
N SER A 141 8.07 -11.18 7.29
CA SER A 141 7.38 -9.90 7.51
C SER A 141 7.16 -9.10 6.22
N GLY A 142 7.86 -9.43 5.12
CA GLY A 142 7.83 -8.64 3.88
C GLY A 142 8.55 -7.29 3.97
N LYS A 143 9.28 -7.05 5.08
CA LYS A 143 10.03 -5.83 5.32
C LYS A 143 11.31 -5.84 4.48
N VAL A 144 11.57 -4.74 3.77
CA VAL A 144 12.74 -4.60 2.90
C VAL A 144 13.88 -3.79 3.51
N GLY A 145 13.63 -3.04 4.57
CA GLY A 145 14.65 -2.28 5.28
C GLY A 145 14.09 -1.31 6.32
N ASN A 146 15.01 -0.62 7.01
CA ASN A 146 14.69 0.49 7.91
C ASN A 146 15.45 1.71 7.44
N LEU A 147 14.77 2.84 7.32
CA LEU A 147 15.42 4.09 6.97
C LEU A 147 14.70 5.28 7.63
N TYR A 148 15.46 6.15 8.27
CA TYR A 148 14.98 7.38 8.94
C TYR A 148 13.78 7.19 9.88
N GLY A 149 13.73 6.05 10.58
CA GLY A 149 12.65 5.74 11.53
C GLY A 149 11.40 5.13 10.89
N PHE A 150 11.46 4.77 9.60
CA PHE A 150 10.42 4.01 8.92
C PHE A 150 10.83 2.55 8.72
N GLU A 151 9.90 1.64 8.99
CA GLU A 151 9.95 0.28 8.47
C GLU A 151 9.43 0.28 7.03
N ILE A 152 10.26 -0.13 6.07
CA ILE A 152 9.92 -0.05 4.65
C ILE A 152 9.44 -1.39 4.16
N TYR A 153 8.30 -1.36 3.47
CA TYR A 153 7.66 -2.49 2.82
C TYR A 153 7.46 -2.17 1.34
N GLU A 154 7.44 -3.20 0.51
CA GLU A 154 7.19 -3.07 -0.93
C GLU A 154 5.82 -3.64 -1.28
N TYR A 155 5.04 -2.88 -2.08
CA TYR A 155 3.76 -3.34 -2.60
C TYR A 155 3.48 -2.74 -3.98
N GLY A 156 3.13 -3.61 -4.96
CA GLY A 156 2.97 -3.19 -6.36
C GLY A 156 1.68 -2.41 -6.65
N ASN A 157 0.58 -2.71 -5.95
CA ASN A 157 -0.74 -2.13 -6.23
C ASN A 157 -1.06 -0.94 -5.32
N ASN A 158 -0.10 -0.05 -5.11
CA ASN A 158 -0.32 1.18 -4.33
C ASN A 158 -1.26 2.15 -5.07
N PRO A 159 -2.09 2.93 -4.33
CA PRO A 159 -2.96 3.92 -4.92
C PRO A 159 -2.18 5.02 -5.66
N LEU A 160 -2.73 5.44 -6.78
CA LEU A 160 -2.18 6.53 -7.59
C LEU A 160 -2.82 7.86 -7.21
N TYR A 161 -2.07 8.93 -7.35
CA TYR A 161 -2.54 10.30 -7.13
C TYR A 161 -2.48 11.13 -8.40
N THR A 162 -3.37 12.11 -8.49
CA THR A 162 -3.31 13.13 -9.53
C THR A 162 -2.20 14.15 -9.21
N THR A 163 -1.85 15.00 -10.17
CA THR A 163 -0.91 16.12 -9.95
C THR A 163 -1.40 17.11 -8.90
N ALA A 164 -2.71 17.15 -8.64
CA ALA A 164 -3.32 17.98 -7.58
C ALA A 164 -3.30 17.29 -6.20
N GLY A 165 -2.71 16.08 -6.06
CA GLY A 165 -2.65 15.37 -4.78
C GLY A 165 -4.00 14.73 -4.38
N VAL A 166 -4.88 14.45 -5.34
CA VAL A 166 -6.13 13.73 -5.11
C VAL A 166 -5.95 12.27 -5.49
N LYS A 167 -6.37 11.38 -4.61
CA LYS A 167 -6.30 9.93 -4.83
C LYS A 167 -7.23 9.53 -6.00
N LYS A 168 -6.70 8.77 -6.94
CA LYS A 168 -7.50 8.18 -8.02
C LYS A 168 -8.32 7.03 -7.46
N GLU A 169 -9.55 6.88 -7.98
CA GLU A 169 -10.37 5.71 -7.66
C GLU A 169 -9.69 4.42 -8.17
N ILE A 170 -9.91 3.33 -7.45
CA ILE A 170 -9.53 2.00 -7.95
C ILE A 170 -10.34 1.77 -9.20
N GLY A 171 -9.68 1.66 -10.35
CA GLY A 171 -10.35 1.28 -11.59
C GLY A 171 -11.11 -0.03 -11.35
N ARG A 172 -12.39 -0.07 -11.72
CA ARG A 172 -13.14 -1.33 -11.68
C ARG A 172 -12.41 -2.29 -12.60
N ALA A 173 -11.67 -3.24 -12.03
CA ALA A 173 -11.16 -4.35 -12.79
C ALA A 173 -12.39 -5.09 -13.33
N HIS A 174 -12.70 -4.90 -14.62
CA HIS A 174 -13.53 -5.83 -15.33
C HIS A 174 -12.70 -7.10 -15.52
N VAL A 175 -12.82 -8.01 -14.57
CA VAL A 175 -12.33 -9.38 -14.71
C VAL A 175 -13.40 -10.20 -15.44
#